data_cee39ad8c86755e0f42fb2e141632ba9
#
_entry.id   cee39ad8c86755e0f42fb2e141632ba9
#
_cell.length_a   1.000
_cell.length_b   1.000
_cell.length_c   1.000
_cell.angle_alpha   90.00
_cell.angle_beta   90.00
_cell.angle_gamma   90.00
#
_symmetry.space_group_name_H-M   'P 1'
#
loop_
_entity.id
_entity.type
_entity.pdbx_description
1 polymer ?
#
loop_
_entity_poly.entity_id
_entity_poly.type
_entity_poly.pdbx_seq_one_letter_code
_entity_poly.pdbx_strand_id
1 'polypeptide(L)'
;MTNKPLYLRKLKDGKWIVLALDSEALVIDEDLAESFLQGTSINEKCNDETIEIFRQSGFYNNEQNASAVIPEEKDNKKWKTARYALLIGGVLALLITIFFTLATGIPTGSMIIPPKIDLWRSISFAIAFAATTTMIHELFHIIYSRNWKNLSRSFHISLKKSVVTVSMTYIWVWSLLARVCAVLAGIILDVILLAVFSISRLLFDNWIVLSAISILW
;
A
#
# COMPACT_ATOMS: atom_id res chain seq x y z
N MET A 1 -2.14 -30.86 9.64
CA MET A 1 -1.94 -29.44 9.24
C MET A 1 -2.14 -28.59 10.48
N THR A 2 -1.22 -27.67 10.76
CA THR A 2 -1.33 -26.73 11.89
C THR A 2 -1.93 -25.42 11.42
N ASN A 3 -2.80 -24.84 12.25
CA ASN A 3 -3.39 -23.54 11.94
C ASN A 3 -2.34 -22.43 12.08
N LYS A 4 -2.41 -21.43 11.22
CA LYS A 4 -1.64 -20.19 11.37
C LYS A 4 -2.19 -19.38 12.56
N PRO A 5 -1.38 -18.51 13.19
CA PRO A 5 -1.88 -17.57 14.20
C PRO A 5 -3.00 -16.71 13.61
N LEU A 6 -4.13 -16.63 14.33
CA LEU A 6 -5.30 -15.85 13.91
C LEU A 6 -5.24 -14.45 14.51
N TYR A 7 -5.63 -13.48 13.70
CA TYR A 7 -5.76 -12.08 14.09
C TYR A 7 -7.20 -11.66 13.88
N LEU A 8 -7.84 -11.16 14.93
CA LEU A 8 -9.26 -10.84 14.95
C LEU A 8 -9.48 -9.37 15.23
N ARG A 9 -10.52 -8.81 14.60
CA ARG A 9 -10.98 -7.45 14.83
C ARG A 9 -12.49 -7.37 14.74
N LYS A 10 -13.15 -6.76 15.75
CA LYS A 10 -14.58 -6.49 15.76
C LYS A 10 -14.92 -5.34 14.81
N LEU A 11 -15.96 -5.53 13.99
CA LEU A 11 -16.55 -4.53 13.13
C LEU A 11 -17.69 -3.77 13.84
N LYS A 12 -18.14 -2.66 13.25
CA LYS A 12 -19.21 -1.83 13.84
C LYS A 12 -20.60 -2.51 13.83
N ASP A 13 -20.80 -3.45 12.92
CA ASP A 13 -22.03 -4.23 12.76
C ASP A 13 -22.10 -5.49 13.64
N GLY A 14 -21.16 -5.64 14.57
CA GLY A 14 -21.07 -6.79 15.46
C GLY A 14 -20.35 -8.00 14.88
N LYS A 15 -20.08 -8.04 13.58
CA LYS A 15 -19.27 -9.08 12.93
C LYS A 15 -17.79 -8.90 13.23
N TRP A 16 -16.99 -9.91 12.91
CA TRP A 16 -15.56 -9.90 13.09
C TRP A 16 -14.83 -10.19 11.80
N ILE A 17 -13.71 -9.51 11.59
CA ILE A 17 -12.73 -9.90 10.58
C ILE A 17 -11.72 -10.82 11.24
N VAL A 18 -11.50 -11.98 10.62
CA VAL A 18 -10.39 -12.88 10.94
C VAL A 18 -9.43 -12.95 9.77
N LEU A 19 -8.15 -12.95 10.05
CA LEU A 19 -7.12 -13.20 9.06
C LEU A 19 -5.89 -13.86 9.68
N ALA A 20 -5.09 -14.47 8.82
CA ALA A 20 -3.79 -15.02 9.14
C ALA A 20 -2.75 -14.46 8.17
N LEU A 21 -1.48 -14.73 8.37
CA LEU A 21 -0.46 -14.30 7.44
C LEU A 21 -0.66 -14.99 6.07
N ASP A 22 -0.62 -14.18 5.01
CA ASP A 22 -0.83 -14.63 3.62
C ASP A 22 -2.19 -15.33 3.40
N SER A 23 -3.20 -15.03 4.23
CA SER A 23 -4.58 -15.45 4.02
C SER A 23 -5.42 -14.33 3.42
N GLU A 24 -6.57 -14.68 2.88
CA GLU A 24 -7.65 -13.74 2.63
C GLU A 24 -8.29 -13.32 3.97
N ALA A 25 -8.88 -12.12 4.01
CA ALA A 25 -9.64 -11.67 5.16
C ALA A 25 -11.06 -12.27 5.09
N LEU A 26 -11.47 -13.00 6.13
CA LEU A 26 -12.82 -13.55 6.23
C LEU A 26 -13.62 -12.79 7.26
N VAL A 27 -14.94 -12.68 7.02
CA VAL A 27 -15.89 -12.13 7.98
C VAL A 27 -16.59 -13.29 8.67
N ILE A 28 -16.56 -13.29 10.01
CA ILE A 28 -17.15 -14.33 10.85
C ILE A 28 -18.10 -13.71 11.88
N ASP A 29 -18.98 -14.54 12.41
CA ASP A 29 -19.91 -14.16 13.48
C ASP A 29 -19.20 -14.07 14.83
N GLU A 30 -19.85 -13.41 15.80
CA GLU A 30 -19.31 -13.16 17.13
C GLU A 30 -19.00 -14.45 17.90
N ASP A 31 -19.90 -15.45 17.85
CA ASP A 31 -19.73 -16.74 18.54
C ASP A 31 -18.47 -17.50 18.10
N LEU A 32 -18.18 -17.45 16.80
CA LEU A 32 -16.99 -18.08 16.25
C LEU A 32 -15.73 -17.31 16.62
N ALA A 33 -15.81 -15.96 16.58
CA ALA A 33 -14.71 -15.10 16.98
C ALA A 33 -14.34 -15.25 18.44
N GLU A 34 -15.31 -15.32 19.34
CA GLU A 34 -15.08 -15.55 20.78
C GLU A 34 -14.41 -16.89 21.05
N SER A 35 -14.83 -17.94 20.33
CA SER A 35 -14.19 -19.25 20.42
C SER A 35 -12.71 -19.19 20.04
N PHE A 36 -12.36 -18.48 18.98
CA PHE A 36 -10.97 -18.28 18.56
C PHE A 36 -10.16 -17.43 19.54
N LEU A 37 -10.77 -16.41 20.15
CA LEU A 37 -10.14 -15.62 21.22
C LEU A 37 -9.84 -16.44 22.48
N GLN A 38 -10.64 -17.46 22.76
CA GLN A 38 -10.43 -18.42 23.85
C GLN A 38 -9.39 -19.49 23.51
N GLY A 39 -8.81 -19.45 22.31
CA GLY A 39 -7.77 -20.37 21.87
C GLY A 39 -8.28 -21.65 21.21
N THR A 40 -9.60 -21.76 20.92
CA THR A 40 -10.14 -22.89 20.18
C THR A 40 -9.64 -22.88 18.74
N SER A 41 -9.22 -24.03 18.23
CA SER A 41 -8.72 -24.14 16.86
C SER A 41 -9.87 -24.17 15.84
N ILE A 42 -9.56 -23.82 14.57
CA ILE A 42 -10.53 -23.88 13.47
C ILE A 42 -11.12 -25.30 13.36
N ASN A 43 -10.28 -26.33 13.48
CA ASN A 43 -10.70 -27.73 13.34
C ASN A 43 -11.62 -28.22 14.47
N GLU A 44 -11.57 -27.59 15.64
CA GLU A 44 -12.40 -27.99 16.80
C GLU A 44 -13.77 -27.35 16.78
N LYS A 45 -13.90 -26.15 16.18
CA LYS A 45 -15.13 -25.37 16.25
C LYS A 45 -15.95 -25.39 14.97
N CYS A 46 -15.30 -25.56 13.81
CA CYS A 46 -15.93 -25.45 12.52
C CYS A 46 -16.38 -26.80 11.96
N ASN A 47 -17.44 -26.81 11.15
CA ASN A 47 -17.81 -27.97 10.34
C ASN A 47 -16.88 -28.10 9.12
N ASP A 48 -16.96 -29.25 8.44
CA ASP A 48 -16.07 -29.57 7.32
C ASP A 48 -16.14 -28.54 6.17
N GLU A 49 -17.33 -27.99 5.89
CA GLU A 49 -17.51 -26.97 4.87
C GLU A 49 -16.79 -25.66 5.24
N THR A 50 -16.93 -25.22 6.48
CA THR A 50 -16.24 -24.02 6.98
C THR A 50 -14.73 -24.24 7.04
N ILE A 51 -14.26 -25.42 7.44
CA ILE A 51 -12.84 -25.77 7.43
C ILE A 51 -12.27 -25.67 6.02
N GLU A 52 -13.02 -26.11 5.01
CA GLU A 52 -12.57 -26.04 3.61
C GLU A 52 -12.48 -24.57 3.14
N ILE A 53 -13.42 -23.70 3.53
CA ILE A 53 -13.33 -22.25 3.26
C ILE A 53 -12.05 -21.67 3.88
N PHE A 54 -11.77 -21.96 5.15
CA PHE A 54 -10.54 -21.52 5.81
C PHE A 54 -9.27 -22.05 5.12
N ARG A 55 -9.32 -23.28 4.61
CA ARG A 55 -8.21 -23.89 3.88
C ARG A 55 -7.96 -23.17 2.55
N GLN A 56 -9.00 -22.95 1.75
CA GLN A 56 -8.93 -22.25 0.47
C GLN A 56 -8.49 -20.80 0.63
N SER A 57 -8.90 -20.16 1.72
CA SER A 57 -8.50 -18.80 2.08
C SER A 57 -7.09 -18.70 2.69
N GLY A 58 -6.35 -19.79 2.84
CA GLY A 58 -4.95 -19.77 3.22
C GLY A 58 -4.64 -19.73 4.72
N PHE A 59 -5.56 -20.17 5.58
CA PHE A 59 -5.40 -20.15 7.05
C PHE A 59 -4.57 -21.30 7.62
N TYR A 60 -4.19 -22.26 6.79
CA TYR A 60 -3.38 -23.41 7.22
C TYR A 60 -1.92 -23.25 6.78
N ASN A 61 -1.00 -23.75 7.61
CA ASN A 61 0.42 -23.78 7.26
C ASN A 61 0.68 -24.85 6.18
N ASN A 62 1.26 -24.43 5.08
CA ASN A 62 2.06 -25.33 4.26
C ASN A 62 3.42 -25.47 4.98
N GLU A 63 3.98 -26.67 5.06
CA GLU A 63 5.15 -27.02 5.89
C GLU A 63 6.39 -26.10 5.78
N GLN A 64 6.43 -25.23 4.79
CA GLN A 64 7.54 -24.32 4.50
C GLN A 64 7.42 -22.91 5.14
N ASN A 65 6.33 -22.55 5.85
CA ASN A 65 6.02 -21.16 6.23
C ASN A 65 5.86 -20.89 7.75
N ALA A 66 6.43 -21.68 8.61
CA ALA A 66 6.15 -21.69 10.07
C ALA A 66 6.57 -20.44 10.88
N SER A 67 7.25 -19.43 10.31
CA SER A 67 7.86 -18.34 11.12
C SER A 67 7.46 -16.91 10.77
N ALA A 68 6.53 -16.71 9.87
CA ALA A 68 6.15 -15.35 9.46
C ALA A 68 5.05 -14.80 10.40
N VAL A 69 5.35 -13.68 11.05
CA VAL A 69 4.44 -12.98 11.98
C VAL A 69 3.84 -11.75 11.29
N ILE A 70 2.53 -11.59 11.43
CA ILE A 70 1.85 -10.37 10.96
C ILE A 70 2.42 -9.14 11.69
N PRO A 71 2.78 -8.07 10.96
CA PRO A 71 3.23 -6.85 11.59
C PRO A 71 2.15 -6.25 12.49
N GLU A 72 2.48 -6.04 13.76
CA GLU A 72 1.58 -5.39 14.71
C GLU A 72 1.46 -3.90 14.44
N GLU A 73 0.26 -3.35 14.63
CA GLU A 73 0.06 -1.91 14.59
C GLU A 73 0.84 -1.23 15.72
N LYS A 74 1.71 -0.26 15.38
CA LYS A 74 2.30 0.63 16.40
C LYS A 74 1.37 1.81 16.64
N ASP A 75 0.77 1.82 17.82
CA ASP A 75 -0.12 2.90 18.28
C ASP A 75 0.57 3.86 19.27
N ASN A 76 1.87 4.13 19.06
CA ASN A 76 2.57 5.12 19.85
C ASN A 76 2.42 6.55 19.28
N LYS A 77 2.67 7.57 20.13
CA LYS A 77 2.53 8.98 19.76
C LYS A 77 3.31 9.36 18.49
N LYS A 78 4.52 8.82 18.31
CA LYS A 78 5.37 9.11 17.14
C LYS A 78 4.70 8.65 15.84
N TRP A 79 4.15 7.44 15.82
CA TRP A 79 3.47 6.90 14.64
C TRP A 79 2.13 7.59 14.36
N LYS A 80 1.38 7.96 15.40
CA LYS A 80 0.18 8.80 15.22
C LYS A 80 0.53 10.13 14.57
N THR A 81 1.56 10.82 15.08
CA THR A 81 2.04 12.09 14.50
C THR A 81 2.49 11.91 13.05
N ALA A 82 3.27 10.86 12.73
CA ALA A 82 3.71 10.58 11.36
C ALA A 82 2.53 10.34 10.40
N ARG A 83 1.49 9.63 10.83
CA ARG A 83 0.26 9.40 10.04
C ARG A 83 -0.50 10.70 9.78
N TYR A 84 -0.69 11.53 10.80
CA TYR A 84 -1.32 12.83 10.60
C TYR A 84 -0.48 13.75 9.71
N ALA A 85 0.83 13.79 9.90
CA ALA A 85 1.74 14.57 9.04
C ALA A 85 1.66 14.12 7.57
N LEU A 86 1.58 12.79 7.31
CA LEU A 86 1.39 12.25 5.97
C LEU A 86 0.08 12.76 5.34
N LEU A 87 -1.04 12.63 6.05
CA LEU A 87 -2.35 13.05 5.54
C LEU A 87 -2.41 14.57 5.30
N ILE A 88 -1.95 15.37 6.26
CA ILE A 88 -1.92 16.84 6.13
C ILE A 88 -0.99 17.23 4.97
N GLY A 89 0.21 16.65 4.90
CA GLY A 89 1.14 16.89 3.80
C GLY A 89 0.54 16.52 2.44
N GLY A 90 -0.18 15.40 2.36
CA GLY A 90 -0.90 14.99 1.16
C GLY A 90 -1.98 15.98 0.72
N VAL A 91 -2.79 16.46 1.67
CA VAL A 91 -3.82 17.48 1.38
C VAL A 91 -3.19 18.79 0.90
N LEU A 92 -2.14 19.26 1.56
CA LEU A 92 -1.42 20.48 1.14
C LEU A 92 -0.80 20.31 -0.25
N ALA A 93 -0.15 19.19 -0.50
CA ALA A 93 0.43 18.89 -1.81
C ALA A 93 -0.63 18.82 -2.92
N LEU A 94 -1.80 18.23 -2.62
CA LEU A 94 -2.93 18.19 -3.56
C LEU A 94 -3.43 19.60 -3.90
N LEU A 95 -3.58 20.46 -2.91
CA LEU A 95 -3.99 21.85 -3.13
C LEU A 95 -2.98 22.62 -3.98
N ILE A 96 -1.68 22.44 -3.73
CA ILE A 96 -0.60 23.01 -4.52
C ILE A 96 -0.68 22.49 -5.96
N THR A 97 -0.83 21.19 -6.15
CA THR A 97 -0.93 20.59 -7.48
C THR A 97 -2.12 21.13 -8.25
N ILE A 98 -3.31 21.21 -7.62
CA ILE A 98 -4.51 21.79 -8.24
C ILE A 98 -4.26 23.25 -8.65
N PHE A 99 -3.71 24.06 -7.75
CA PHE A 99 -3.39 25.47 -8.05
C PHE A 99 -2.48 25.60 -9.27
N PHE A 100 -1.38 24.84 -9.31
CA PHE A 100 -0.45 24.86 -10.44
C PHE A 100 -1.08 24.35 -11.74
N THR A 101 -1.89 23.30 -11.67
CA THR A 101 -2.60 22.78 -12.83
C THR A 101 -3.57 23.80 -13.42
N LEU A 102 -4.32 24.52 -12.57
CA LEU A 102 -5.21 25.59 -13.01
C LEU A 102 -4.44 26.79 -13.61
N ALA A 103 -3.28 27.10 -13.06
CA ALA A 103 -2.45 28.21 -13.51
C ALA A 103 -1.67 27.91 -14.81
N THR A 104 -1.22 26.66 -15.00
CA THR A 104 -0.30 26.29 -16.10
C THR A 104 -0.90 25.33 -17.12
N GLY A 105 -2.12 24.87 -16.91
CA GLY A 105 -2.81 23.85 -17.70
C GLY A 105 -2.41 22.42 -17.38
N ILE A 106 -3.17 21.47 -17.91
CA ILE A 106 -2.91 20.03 -17.75
C ILE A 106 -1.68 19.64 -18.56
N PRO A 107 -0.74 18.88 -18.00
CA PRO A 107 0.41 18.36 -18.72
C PRO A 107 0.00 17.54 -19.96
N THR A 108 0.74 17.66 -21.03
CA THR A 108 0.49 16.93 -22.28
C THR A 108 1.61 15.96 -22.60
N GLY A 109 1.34 14.94 -23.42
CA GLY A 109 2.34 13.96 -23.84
C GLY A 109 3.56 14.55 -24.54
N SER A 110 3.44 15.73 -25.18
CA SER A 110 4.56 16.47 -25.77
C SER A 110 5.58 16.98 -24.72
N MET A 111 5.20 17.02 -23.45
CA MET A 111 6.12 17.37 -22.36
C MET A 111 6.98 16.17 -21.94
N ILE A 112 6.52 14.94 -22.17
CA ILE A 112 7.30 13.71 -21.90
C ILE A 112 8.43 13.59 -22.93
N ILE A 113 8.12 13.88 -24.20
CA ILE A 113 9.06 13.82 -25.33
C ILE A 113 9.10 15.19 -25.98
N PRO A 114 9.89 16.12 -25.46
CA PRO A 114 9.99 17.45 -26.05
C PRO A 114 10.66 17.39 -27.41
N PRO A 115 10.14 18.11 -28.44
CA PRO A 115 10.62 18.01 -29.81
C PRO A 115 12.10 18.44 -30.02
N LYS A 116 12.67 19.19 -29.08
CA LYS A 116 14.06 19.68 -29.14
C LYS A 116 15.06 18.77 -28.44
N ILE A 117 14.60 17.69 -27.78
CA ILE A 117 15.44 16.77 -27.01
C ILE A 117 15.54 15.46 -27.78
N ASP A 118 16.72 14.86 -27.75
CA ASP A 118 16.94 13.54 -28.33
C ASP A 118 15.94 12.51 -27.79
N LEU A 119 15.32 11.77 -28.71
CA LEU A 119 14.27 10.80 -28.39
C LEU A 119 14.73 9.76 -27.37
N TRP A 120 15.95 9.23 -27.53
CA TRP A 120 16.48 8.22 -26.65
C TRP A 120 16.74 8.75 -25.22
N ARG A 121 17.17 10.01 -25.11
CA ARG A 121 17.30 10.68 -23.81
C ARG A 121 15.96 10.83 -23.11
N SER A 122 14.93 11.27 -23.82
CA SER A 122 13.58 11.44 -23.26
C SER A 122 12.99 10.10 -22.82
N ILE A 123 13.09 9.06 -23.64
CA ILE A 123 12.59 7.72 -23.32
C ILE A 123 13.37 7.12 -22.13
N SER A 124 14.71 7.18 -22.14
CA SER A 124 15.54 6.66 -21.06
C SER A 124 15.21 7.35 -19.74
N PHE A 125 15.05 8.67 -19.75
CA PHE A 125 14.64 9.42 -18.56
C PHE A 125 13.24 9.01 -18.10
N ALA A 126 12.26 8.91 -18.99
CA ALA A 126 10.89 8.55 -18.64
C ALA A 126 10.83 7.16 -17.99
N ILE A 127 11.53 6.16 -18.56
CA ILE A 127 11.59 4.80 -18.00
C ILE A 127 12.27 4.80 -16.64
N ALA A 128 13.45 5.44 -16.51
CA ALA A 128 14.20 5.48 -15.27
C ALA A 128 13.42 6.21 -14.17
N PHE A 129 12.79 7.33 -14.51
CA PHE A 129 12.00 8.13 -13.59
C PHE A 129 10.75 7.36 -13.12
N ALA A 130 9.97 6.79 -14.05
CA ALA A 130 8.80 5.98 -13.72
C ALA A 130 9.16 4.77 -12.86
N ALA A 131 10.22 4.04 -13.19
CA ALA A 131 10.69 2.92 -12.38
C ALA A 131 11.09 3.35 -10.96
N THR A 132 11.82 4.47 -10.84
CA THR A 132 12.25 5.00 -9.54
C THR A 132 11.08 5.47 -8.70
N THR A 133 10.14 6.22 -9.27
CA THR A 133 8.95 6.70 -8.54
C THR A 133 8.07 5.54 -8.12
N THR A 134 7.86 4.53 -8.96
CA THR A 134 7.12 3.31 -8.60
C THR A 134 7.80 2.57 -7.44
N MET A 135 9.11 2.41 -7.48
CA MET A 135 9.82 1.77 -6.36
C MET A 135 9.68 2.55 -5.04
N ILE A 136 9.77 3.87 -5.09
CA ILE A 136 9.62 4.71 -3.90
C ILE A 136 8.16 4.70 -3.41
N HIS A 137 7.20 4.70 -4.31
CA HIS A 137 5.76 4.54 -4.02
C HIS A 137 5.50 3.26 -3.22
N GLU A 138 5.95 2.12 -3.71
CA GLU A 138 5.79 0.82 -3.03
C GLU A 138 6.56 0.78 -1.70
N LEU A 139 7.73 1.43 -1.62
CA LEU A 139 8.49 1.55 -0.37
C LEU A 139 7.69 2.31 0.70
N PHE A 140 6.92 3.34 0.33
CA PHE A 140 6.06 4.05 1.27
C PHE A 140 4.93 3.17 1.80
N HIS A 141 4.34 2.31 0.98
CA HIS A 141 3.41 1.29 1.45
C HIS A 141 4.07 0.37 2.49
N ILE A 142 5.29 -0.08 2.25
CA ILE A 142 6.05 -0.93 3.18
C ILE A 142 6.34 -0.20 4.50
N ILE A 143 6.74 1.09 4.44
CA ILE A 143 7.01 1.90 5.62
C ILE A 143 5.76 2.02 6.51
N TYR A 144 4.64 2.42 5.92
CA TYR A 144 3.41 2.67 6.67
C TYR A 144 2.65 1.40 7.05
N SER A 145 2.83 0.30 6.32
CA SER A 145 2.36 -1.03 6.68
C SER A 145 3.36 -1.81 7.54
N ARG A 146 4.58 -1.30 7.75
CA ARG A 146 5.63 -1.90 8.58
C ARG A 146 6.03 -3.32 8.20
N ASN A 147 5.97 -3.63 6.94
CA ASN A 147 6.22 -4.98 6.42
C ASN A 147 7.71 -5.29 6.16
N TRP A 148 8.63 -4.66 6.88
CA TRP A 148 10.06 -4.83 6.68
C TRP A 148 10.54 -6.27 6.86
N LYS A 149 9.96 -7.01 7.81
CA LYS A 149 10.37 -8.39 8.09
C LYS A 149 9.94 -9.38 7.01
N ASN A 150 8.93 -9.04 6.22
CA ASN A 150 8.35 -9.89 5.19
C ASN A 150 8.56 -9.33 3.79
N LEU A 151 9.55 -8.44 3.61
CA LEU A 151 9.77 -7.69 2.36
C LEU A 151 9.81 -8.60 1.12
N SER A 152 10.60 -9.67 1.18
CA SER A 152 10.77 -10.60 0.05
C SER A 152 9.49 -11.35 -0.33
N ARG A 153 8.56 -11.53 0.61
CA ARG A 153 7.28 -12.23 0.37
C ARG A 153 6.18 -11.27 -0.07
N SER A 154 6.22 -10.03 0.42
CA SER A 154 5.19 -9.03 0.14
C SER A 154 5.41 -8.30 -1.17
N PHE A 155 6.64 -8.31 -1.68
CA PHE A 155 7.01 -7.61 -2.89
C PHE A 155 6.83 -8.53 -4.11
N HIS A 156 5.82 -8.25 -4.92
CA HIS A 156 5.54 -9.03 -6.12
C HIS A 156 5.85 -8.20 -7.37
N ILE A 157 6.84 -8.63 -8.13
CA ILE A 157 7.19 -8.03 -9.42
C ILE A 157 6.61 -8.90 -10.53
N SER A 158 5.68 -8.37 -11.29
CA SER A 158 5.13 -9.03 -12.47
C SER A 158 5.61 -8.32 -13.73
N LEU A 159 6.69 -8.81 -14.33
CA LEU A 159 7.20 -8.28 -15.59
C LEU A 159 6.17 -8.36 -16.73
N LYS A 160 5.34 -9.41 -16.74
CA LYS A 160 4.27 -9.59 -17.76
C LYS A 160 3.20 -8.51 -17.69
N LYS A 161 2.92 -8.00 -16.47
CA LYS A 161 1.92 -6.94 -16.25
C LYS A 161 2.55 -5.55 -16.07
N SER A 162 3.89 -5.47 -16.06
CA SER A 162 4.65 -4.25 -15.73
C SER A 162 4.17 -3.60 -14.42
N VAL A 163 3.87 -4.43 -13.42
CA VAL A 163 3.32 -3.99 -12.13
C VAL A 163 4.20 -4.51 -11.01
N VAL A 164 4.45 -3.62 -10.07
CA VAL A 164 5.04 -3.93 -8.76
C VAL A 164 3.93 -3.73 -7.73
N THR A 165 3.73 -4.70 -6.84
CA THR A 165 2.69 -4.62 -5.82
C THR A 165 3.18 -5.12 -4.47
N VAL A 166 2.67 -4.51 -3.40
CA VAL A 166 2.93 -4.94 -2.02
C VAL A 166 1.65 -5.52 -1.43
N SER A 167 1.71 -6.77 -0.97
CA SER A 167 0.59 -7.38 -0.26
C SER A 167 0.48 -6.82 1.16
N MET A 168 -0.70 -6.30 1.53
CA MET A 168 -0.98 -5.67 2.81
C MET A 168 -2.29 -6.14 3.44
N THR A 169 -2.74 -7.37 3.15
CA THR A 169 -4.04 -7.88 3.64
C THR A 169 -4.18 -7.80 5.16
N TYR A 170 -3.08 -7.98 5.91
CA TYR A 170 -3.06 -7.92 7.37
C TYR A 170 -3.41 -6.55 7.98
N ILE A 171 -3.34 -5.44 7.22
CA ILE A 171 -3.72 -4.12 7.75
C ILE A 171 -5.22 -4.02 8.09
N TRP A 172 -6.04 -4.94 7.61
CA TRP A 172 -7.48 -4.94 7.88
C TRP A 172 -7.81 -5.11 9.38
N VAL A 173 -6.92 -5.69 10.18
CA VAL A 173 -7.07 -5.75 11.65
C VAL A 173 -6.61 -4.49 12.37
N TRP A 174 -5.97 -3.53 11.68
CA TRP A 174 -5.47 -2.28 12.25
C TRP A 174 -6.56 -1.23 12.41
N SER A 175 -6.27 -0.16 13.18
CA SER A 175 -7.13 1.01 13.30
C SER A 175 -7.40 1.67 11.95
N LEU A 176 -8.51 2.40 11.82
CA LEU A 176 -8.88 3.07 10.56
C LEU A 176 -7.78 4.02 10.08
N LEU A 177 -7.22 4.85 10.99
CA LEU A 177 -6.15 5.79 10.64
C LEU A 177 -4.92 5.07 10.09
N ALA A 178 -4.52 3.97 10.72
CA ALA A 178 -3.36 3.20 10.27
C ALA A 178 -3.57 2.56 8.90
N ARG A 179 -4.77 2.00 8.66
CA ARG A 179 -5.14 1.42 7.36
C ARG A 179 -5.15 2.45 6.25
N VAL A 180 -5.85 3.57 6.47
CA VAL A 180 -5.93 4.66 5.49
C VAL A 180 -4.54 5.17 5.13
N CYS A 181 -3.68 5.40 6.12
CA CYS A 181 -2.31 5.83 5.87
C CYS A 181 -1.48 4.80 5.13
N ALA A 182 -1.61 3.50 5.46
CA ALA A 182 -0.89 2.45 4.76
C ALA A 182 -1.33 2.33 3.28
N VAL A 183 -2.64 2.40 3.02
CA VAL A 183 -3.20 2.32 1.66
C VAL A 183 -2.90 3.56 0.83
N LEU A 184 -2.93 4.75 1.43
CA LEU A 184 -2.73 6.00 0.70
C LEU A 184 -1.26 6.46 0.66
N ALA A 185 -0.34 5.80 1.38
CA ALA A 185 1.03 6.27 1.52
C ALA A 185 1.74 6.50 0.18
N GLY A 186 1.64 5.55 -0.75
CA GLY A 186 2.23 5.68 -2.08
C GLY A 186 1.60 6.81 -2.89
N ILE A 187 0.27 6.87 -2.94
CA ILE A 187 -0.47 7.91 -3.66
C ILE A 187 -0.14 9.31 -3.11
N ILE A 188 -0.09 9.44 -1.78
CA ILE A 188 0.27 10.71 -1.14
C ILE A 188 1.70 11.13 -1.51
N LEU A 189 2.62 10.17 -1.56
CA LEU A 189 3.98 10.46 -2.01
C LEU A 189 4.00 10.97 -3.45
N ASP A 190 3.27 10.32 -4.37
CA ASP A 190 3.22 10.75 -5.77
C ASP A 190 2.68 12.18 -5.89
N VAL A 191 1.63 12.50 -5.12
CA VAL A 191 1.08 13.87 -5.07
C VAL A 191 2.07 14.87 -4.48
N ILE A 192 2.85 14.48 -3.45
CA ILE A 192 3.90 15.32 -2.88
C ILE A 192 5.01 15.57 -3.92
N LEU A 193 5.47 14.53 -4.62
CA LEU A 193 6.46 14.67 -5.68
C LEU A 193 5.94 15.57 -6.80
N LEU A 194 4.69 15.38 -7.21
CA LEU A 194 4.06 16.22 -8.22
C LEU A 194 3.99 17.69 -7.80
N ALA A 195 3.65 17.99 -6.55
CA ALA A 195 3.66 19.33 -5.99
C ALA A 195 5.08 19.94 -5.98
N VAL A 196 6.09 19.16 -5.58
CA VAL A 196 7.50 19.59 -5.56
C VAL A 196 7.97 19.94 -6.97
N PHE A 197 7.71 19.06 -7.96
CA PHE A 197 8.08 19.36 -9.36
C PHE A 197 7.29 20.54 -9.92
N SER A 198 6.01 20.70 -9.56
CA SER A 198 5.20 21.86 -9.99
C SER A 198 5.75 23.18 -9.44
N ILE A 199 6.21 23.20 -8.18
CA ILE A 199 6.91 24.36 -7.62
C ILE A 199 8.26 24.57 -8.31
N SER A 200 9.02 23.49 -8.54
CA SER A 200 10.33 23.55 -9.18
C SER A 200 10.27 24.15 -10.60
N ARG A 201 9.14 23.99 -11.30
CA ARG A 201 8.90 24.61 -12.59
C ARG A 201 8.99 26.14 -12.57
N LEU A 202 8.70 26.76 -11.42
CA LEU A 202 8.85 28.22 -11.26
C LEU A 202 10.31 28.67 -11.26
N LEU A 203 11.20 27.79 -10.79
CA LEU A 203 12.63 28.09 -10.61
C LEU A 203 13.48 27.61 -11.78
N PHE A 204 13.02 26.54 -12.46
CA PHE A 204 13.79 25.85 -13.49
C PHE A 204 12.90 25.60 -14.73
N ASP A 205 13.12 26.36 -15.78
CA ASP A 205 12.53 26.06 -17.08
C ASP A 205 13.33 24.96 -17.78
N ASN A 206 13.17 23.72 -17.28
CA ASN A 206 13.93 22.56 -17.73
C ASN A 206 12.96 21.45 -18.17
N TRP A 207 13.28 20.82 -19.31
CA TRP A 207 12.52 19.71 -19.86
C TRP A 207 12.37 18.53 -18.88
N ILE A 208 13.38 18.27 -18.03
CA ILE A 208 13.34 17.22 -16.99
C ILE A 208 12.17 17.44 -16.05
N VAL A 209 11.98 18.67 -15.56
CA VAL A 209 10.89 19.04 -14.65
C VAL A 209 9.53 18.85 -15.33
N LEU A 210 9.41 19.28 -16.60
CA LEU A 210 8.17 19.13 -17.36
C LEU A 210 7.83 17.66 -17.62
N SER A 211 8.84 16.86 -18.00
CA SER A 211 8.66 15.41 -18.18
C SER A 211 8.27 14.72 -16.86
N ALA A 212 8.90 15.06 -15.74
CA ALA A 212 8.58 14.52 -14.43
C ALA A 212 7.13 14.82 -14.02
N ILE A 213 6.67 16.07 -14.21
CA ILE A 213 5.27 16.45 -13.96
C ILE A 213 4.32 15.61 -14.83
N SER A 214 4.64 15.44 -16.12
CA SER A 214 3.77 14.71 -17.04
C SER A 214 3.72 13.20 -16.78
N ILE A 215 4.74 12.62 -16.17
CA ILE A 215 4.78 11.20 -15.80
C ILE A 215 4.02 10.95 -14.49
N LEU A 216 4.08 11.89 -13.54
CA LEU A 216 3.40 11.78 -12.24
C LEU A 216 1.91 12.16 -12.30
N TRP A 217 1.51 12.97 -13.31
CA TRP A 217 0.13 13.38 -13.52
C TRP A 217 -0.72 12.27 -14.14
#